data_56cabb311714ab42faac9faf57e0e1a8
#
_entry.id   56cabb311714ab42faac9faf57e0e1a8
#
_cell.length_a   1.000
_cell.length_b   1.000
_cell.length_c   1.000
_cell.angle_alpha   90.00
_cell.angle_beta   90.00
_cell.angle_gamma   90.00
#
_symmetry.space_group_name_H-M   'P 1'
#
loop_
_entity.id
_entity.type
_entity.pdbx_description
1 polymer ?
#
loop_
_entity_poly.entity_id
_entity_poly.type
_entity_poly.pdbx_seq_one_letter_code
_entity_poly.pdbx_strand_id
1 'polypeptide(L)'
;CPAVPADLLESELFGHAKGAFTGAVRDHPGRVAACEGGTLFLDEIGDMAPSVQAKLLHFIQDKEYERLGEAKPRKADVRVIAATNADIEKRVGEGLFREDLFYRLNVISLTLPPLRERPEDTMPLAMDFLRYFCRTNHKSILGFNEEATERLSRYSWPGNVRELRNTVERAVILGSSEQIGEKDLPENIAPMASTPAIGDRVPLSTIEELHIRRVLANAASLQEAADVLGIDQATLWRRRKAYGI
;
A
#
# COMPACT_ATOMS: atom_id res chain seq x y z
N CYS A 1 -11.67 -0.34 -6.41
CA CYS A 1 -12.74 0.72 -6.40
C CYS A 1 -12.24 2.15 -6.71
N PRO A 2 -11.06 2.65 -6.31
CA PRO A 2 -10.74 4.09 -6.37
C PRO A 2 -10.48 4.66 -7.77
N ALA A 3 -10.27 3.85 -8.78
CA ALA A 3 -9.94 4.32 -10.14
C ALA A 3 -11.13 4.43 -11.09
N VAL A 4 -12.36 4.16 -10.61
CA VAL A 4 -13.55 4.06 -11.46
C VAL A 4 -14.54 5.16 -11.05
N PRO A 5 -15.07 5.98 -11.99
CA PRO A 5 -16.16 6.92 -11.70
C PRO A 5 -17.34 6.22 -11.03
N ALA A 6 -18.05 6.92 -10.13
CA ALA A 6 -19.13 6.33 -9.32
C ALA A 6 -20.18 5.62 -10.16
N ASP A 7 -20.63 6.24 -11.24
CA ASP A 7 -21.66 5.69 -12.15
C ASP A 7 -21.17 4.41 -12.84
N LEU A 8 -19.89 4.35 -13.19
CA LEU A 8 -19.29 3.17 -13.82
C LEU A 8 -19.09 2.05 -12.80
N LEU A 9 -18.70 2.38 -11.57
CA LEU A 9 -18.58 1.39 -10.48
C LEU A 9 -19.94 0.77 -10.14
N GLU A 10 -20.98 1.60 -10.08
CA GLU A 10 -22.36 1.15 -9.84
C GLU A 10 -22.82 0.20 -10.94
N SER A 11 -22.60 0.58 -12.21
CA SER A 11 -22.89 -0.24 -13.38
C SER A 11 -22.14 -1.56 -13.40
N GLU A 12 -20.85 -1.55 -13.05
CA GLU A 12 -20.04 -2.78 -12.97
C GLU A 12 -20.53 -3.70 -11.84
N LEU A 13 -20.91 -3.12 -10.70
CA LEU A 13 -21.30 -3.90 -9.53
C LEU A 13 -22.71 -4.47 -9.65
N PHE A 14 -23.68 -3.62 -9.95
CA PHE A 14 -25.10 -4.00 -9.96
C PHE A 14 -25.67 -4.29 -11.37
N GLY A 15 -24.93 -3.86 -12.40
CA GLY A 15 -25.38 -3.99 -13.79
C GLY A 15 -26.24 -2.84 -14.27
N HIS A 16 -26.55 -2.85 -15.56
CA HIS A 16 -27.43 -1.86 -16.19
C HIS A 16 -28.29 -2.49 -17.29
N ALA A 17 -29.45 -1.89 -17.53
CA ALA A 17 -30.27 -2.19 -18.68
C ALA A 17 -29.80 -1.38 -19.89
N LYS A 18 -30.04 -1.88 -21.10
CA LYS A 18 -29.80 -1.14 -22.34
C LYS A 18 -30.51 0.21 -22.29
N GLY A 19 -29.76 1.29 -22.59
CA GLY A 19 -30.29 2.66 -22.57
C GLY A 19 -30.30 3.34 -21.20
N ALA A 20 -29.79 2.72 -20.15
CA ALA A 20 -29.75 3.31 -18.80
C ALA A 20 -28.94 4.61 -18.70
N PHE A 21 -27.93 4.78 -19.55
CA PHE A 21 -27.11 5.99 -19.67
C PHE A 21 -26.51 6.10 -21.07
N THR A 22 -25.91 7.23 -21.40
CA THR A 22 -25.22 7.46 -22.68
C THR A 22 -24.06 6.48 -22.82
N GLY A 23 -24.17 5.52 -23.74
CA GLY A 23 -23.20 4.45 -23.95
C GLY A 23 -23.64 3.07 -23.47
N ALA A 24 -24.78 2.92 -22.82
CA ALA A 24 -25.38 1.63 -22.45
C ALA A 24 -26.01 0.96 -23.69
N VAL A 25 -25.19 0.45 -24.59
CA VAL A 25 -25.62 -0.14 -25.88
C VAL A 25 -26.29 -1.50 -25.71
N ARG A 26 -25.96 -2.22 -24.65
CA ARG A 26 -26.46 -3.58 -24.32
C ARG A 26 -26.70 -3.71 -22.82
N ASP A 27 -27.44 -4.74 -22.45
CA ASP A 27 -27.60 -5.13 -21.04
C ASP A 27 -26.28 -5.62 -20.46
N HIS A 28 -26.02 -5.27 -19.19
CA HIS A 28 -24.90 -5.76 -18.40
C HIS A 28 -25.41 -6.38 -17.09
N PRO A 29 -25.07 -7.64 -16.78
CA PRO A 29 -25.62 -8.31 -15.59
C PRO A 29 -25.09 -7.76 -14.27
N GLY A 30 -23.86 -7.22 -14.26
CA GLY A 30 -23.14 -6.79 -13.07
C GLY A 30 -22.45 -7.94 -12.32
N ARG A 31 -21.51 -7.56 -11.44
CA ARG A 31 -20.70 -8.52 -10.65
C ARG A 31 -21.54 -9.26 -9.61
N VAL A 32 -22.52 -8.59 -9.00
CA VAL A 32 -23.43 -9.23 -8.02
C VAL A 32 -24.12 -10.43 -8.65
N ALA A 33 -24.72 -10.26 -9.85
CA ALA A 33 -25.38 -11.38 -10.55
C ALA A 33 -24.39 -12.48 -10.95
N ALA A 34 -23.19 -12.10 -11.38
CA ALA A 34 -22.16 -13.06 -11.80
C ALA A 34 -21.60 -13.89 -10.62
N CYS A 35 -21.76 -13.41 -9.40
CA CYS A 35 -21.29 -14.08 -8.17
C CYS A 35 -22.40 -14.86 -7.44
N GLU A 36 -23.58 -15.07 -8.06
CA GLU A 36 -24.67 -15.85 -7.45
C GLU A 36 -24.17 -17.19 -6.91
N GLY A 37 -24.49 -17.51 -5.65
CA GLY A 37 -24.01 -18.70 -4.95
C GLY A 37 -22.51 -18.72 -4.62
N GLY A 38 -21.80 -17.62 -4.89
CA GLY A 38 -20.36 -17.49 -4.73
C GLY A 38 -19.92 -16.39 -3.77
N THR A 39 -18.73 -15.85 -4.02
CA THR A 39 -18.13 -14.80 -3.18
C THR A 39 -17.75 -13.59 -4.02
N LEU A 40 -18.20 -12.42 -3.58
CA LEU A 40 -17.83 -11.11 -4.13
C LEU A 40 -16.76 -10.47 -3.24
N PHE A 41 -15.58 -10.24 -3.80
CA PHE A 41 -14.50 -9.52 -3.13
C PHE A 41 -14.50 -8.05 -3.57
N LEU A 42 -14.64 -7.15 -2.59
CA LEU A 42 -14.65 -5.71 -2.79
C LEU A 42 -13.36 -5.12 -2.21
N ASP A 43 -12.43 -4.73 -3.08
CA ASP A 43 -11.17 -4.13 -2.68
C ASP A 43 -11.30 -2.61 -2.59
N GLU A 44 -10.62 -2.02 -1.58
CA GLU A 44 -10.57 -0.57 -1.31
C GLU A 44 -11.96 0.07 -1.20
N ILE A 45 -12.83 -0.54 -0.39
CA ILE A 45 -14.20 -0.04 -0.20
C ILE A 45 -14.25 1.33 0.49
N GLY A 46 -13.20 1.71 1.23
CA GLY A 46 -13.12 3.00 1.90
C GLY A 46 -13.28 4.19 0.94
N ASP A 47 -12.88 4.04 -0.32
CA ASP A 47 -12.96 5.09 -1.35
C ASP A 47 -14.25 5.03 -2.19
N MET A 48 -15.20 4.19 -1.79
CA MET A 48 -16.47 4.03 -2.51
C MET A 48 -17.35 5.30 -2.38
N ALA A 49 -17.94 5.74 -3.49
CA ALA A 49 -18.83 6.90 -3.49
C ALA A 49 -20.09 6.67 -2.63
N PRO A 50 -20.61 7.69 -1.93
CA PRO A 50 -21.76 7.57 -1.02
C PRO A 50 -23.01 6.97 -1.67
N SER A 51 -23.28 7.26 -2.95
CA SER A 51 -24.40 6.67 -3.70
C SER A 51 -24.29 5.15 -3.83
N VAL A 52 -23.08 4.65 -4.08
CA VAL A 52 -22.82 3.20 -4.22
C VAL A 52 -22.83 2.52 -2.85
N GLN A 53 -22.37 3.21 -1.78
CA GLN A 53 -22.43 2.71 -0.41
C GLN A 53 -23.88 2.42 0.02
N ALA A 54 -24.84 3.32 -0.32
CA ALA A 54 -26.26 3.12 0.00
C ALA A 54 -26.84 1.87 -0.68
N LYS A 55 -26.52 1.65 -1.96
CA LYS A 55 -26.96 0.46 -2.71
C LYS A 55 -26.32 -0.82 -2.21
N LEU A 56 -25.04 -0.75 -1.86
CA LEU A 56 -24.33 -1.90 -1.29
C LEU A 56 -24.93 -2.29 0.07
N LEU A 57 -25.28 -1.32 0.92
CA LEU A 57 -25.94 -1.56 2.19
C LEU A 57 -27.27 -2.31 1.99
N HIS A 58 -28.12 -1.81 1.09
CA HIS A 58 -29.41 -2.46 0.76
C HIS A 58 -29.18 -3.91 0.29
N PHE A 59 -28.21 -4.13 -0.61
CA PHE A 59 -27.86 -5.48 -1.07
C PHE A 59 -27.39 -6.40 0.06
N ILE A 60 -26.54 -5.93 0.97
CA ILE A 60 -26.04 -6.76 2.08
C ILE A 60 -27.15 -7.09 3.08
N GLN A 61 -28.10 -6.16 3.30
CA GLN A 61 -29.21 -6.33 4.24
C GLN A 61 -30.28 -7.28 3.72
N ASP A 62 -30.75 -7.02 2.50
CA ASP A 62 -31.98 -7.64 1.97
C ASP A 62 -31.68 -8.69 0.91
N LYS A 63 -30.42 -8.84 0.48
CA LYS A 63 -30.00 -9.68 -0.64
C LYS A 63 -30.69 -9.30 -1.96
N GLU A 64 -31.16 -8.05 -2.02
CA GLU A 64 -31.84 -7.48 -3.19
C GLU A 64 -31.02 -6.32 -3.76
N TYR A 65 -31.06 -6.18 -5.08
CA TYR A 65 -30.42 -5.10 -5.81
C TYR A 65 -31.20 -4.76 -7.08
N GLU A 66 -31.00 -3.55 -7.59
CA GLU A 66 -31.57 -3.09 -8.85
C GLU A 66 -30.46 -2.75 -9.84
N ARG A 67 -30.70 -3.06 -11.12
CA ARG A 67 -29.84 -2.57 -12.21
C ARG A 67 -30.11 -1.11 -12.50
N LEU A 68 -29.10 -0.40 -12.97
CA LEU A 68 -29.30 0.96 -13.48
C LEU A 68 -30.29 0.94 -14.65
N GLY A 69 -31.27 1.84 -14.60
CA GLY A 69 -32.31 1.96 -15.62
C GLY A 69 -33.42 0.91 -15.53
N GLU A 70 -33.45 0.07 -14.48
CA GLU A 70 -34.46 -0.93 -14.22
C GLU A 70 -34.97 -0.77 -12.78
N ALA A 71 -36.27 -0.62 -12.58
CA ALA A 71 -36.89 -0.53 -11.24
C ALA A 71 -37.30 -1.90 -10.67
N LYS A 72 -36.92 -3.00 -11.31
CA LYS A 72 -37.26 -4.34 -10.87
C LYS A 72 -36.21 -4.89 -9.91
N PRO A 73 -36.56 -5.16 -8.63
CA PRO A 73 -35.62 -5.76 -7.70
C PRO A 73 -35.24 -7.17 -8.13
N ARG A 74 -33.98 -7.51 -7.95
CA ARG A 74 -33.38 -8.82 -8.20
C ARG A 74 -32.77 -9.34 -6.94
N LYS A 75 -32.81 -10.63 -6.72
CA LYS A 75 -32.17 -11.28 -5.57
C LYS A 75 -30.86 -11.94 -5.98
N ALA A 76 -29.90 -11.91 -5.06
CA ALA A 76 -28.68 -12.68 -5.22
C ALA A 76 -28.16 -13.12 -3.84
N ASP A 77 -27.88 -14.42 -3.71
CA ASP A 77 -27.20 -14.94 -2.53
C ASP A 77 -25.70 -14.99 -2.76
N VAL A 78 -25.01 -13.97 -2.25
CA VAL A 78 -23.57 -13.78 -2.44
C VAL A 78 -22.93 -13.55 -1.08
N ARG A 79 -21.81 -14.25 -0.84
CA ARG A 79 -20.91 -13.91 0.29
C ARG A 79 -20.09 -12.69 -0.07
N VAL A 80 -20.10 -11.67 0.79
CA VAL A 80 -19.30 -10.45 0.58
C VAL A 80 -18.06 -10.48 1.47
N ILE A 81 -16.91 -10.22 0.87
CA ILE A 81 -15.64 -9.97 1.55
C ILE A 81 -15.18 -8.57 1.12
N ALA A 82 -14.92 -7.71 2.09
CA ALA A 82 -14.49 -6.34 1.84
C ALA A 82 -13.07 -6.13 2.36
N ALA A 83 -12.27 -5.38 1.63
CA ALA A 83 -10.93 -4.98 2.03
C ALA A 83 -10.72 -3.47 1.88
N THR A 84 -9.88 -2.90 2.72
CA THR A 84 -9.49 -1.49 2.64
C THR A 84 -8.12 -1.29 3.30
N ASN A 85 -7.38 -0.32 2.81
CA ASN A 85 -6.18 0.21 3.45
C ASN A 85 -6.46 1.53 4.19
N ALA A 86 -7.69 2.07 4.07
CA ALA A 86 -8.10 3.30 4.75
C ALA A 86 -8.55 3.02 6.18
N ASP A 87 -8.35 3.99 7.06
CA ASP A 87 -8.97 4.04 8.37
C ASP A 87 -10.46 4.35 8.21
N ILE A 88 -11.29 3.30 8.23
CA ILE A 88 -12.74 3.41 8.00
C ILE A 88 -13.42 4.16 9.15
N GLU A 89 -13.00 3.98 10.40
CA GLU A 89 -13.59 4.65 11.55
C GLU A 89 -13.40 6.17 11.43
N LYS A 90 -12.22 6.61 11.02
CA LYS A 90 -11.96 8.01 10.71
C LYS A 90 -12.85 8.52 9.57
N ARG A 91 -13.01 7.74 8.49
CA ARG A 91 -13.87 8.10 7.36
C ARG A 91 -15.35 8.19 7.75
N VAL A 92 -15.81 7.37 8.67
CA VAL A 92 -17.15 7.46 9.25
C VAL A 92 -17.29 8.77 10.02
N GLY A 93 -16.33 9.14 10.88
CA GLY A 93 -16.32 10.40 11.62
C GLY A 93 -16.29 11.65 10.71
N GLU A 94 -15.68 11.54 9.54
CA GLU A 94 -15.62 12.59 8.50
C GLU A 94 -16.88 12.62 7.60
N GLY A 95 -17.81 11.68 7.74
CA GLY A 95 -19.01 11.55 6.91
C GLY A 95 -18.71 11.04 5.47
N LEU A 96 -17.52 10.55 5.22
CA LEU A 96 -17.10 9.99 3.91
C LEU A 96 -17.50 8.54 3.73
N PHE A 97 -17.75 7.83 4.82
CA PHE A 97 -18.24 6.45 4.82
C PHE A 97 -19.44 6.32 5.74
N ARG A 98 -20.47 5.58 5.31
CA ARG A 98 -21.70 5.42 6.09
C ARG A 98 -21.46 4.50 7.29
N GLU A 99 -21.91 4.94 8.43
CA GLU A 99 -21.81 4.19 9.70
C GLU A 99 -22.59 2.87 9.66
N ASP A 100 -23.80 2.89 9.07
CA ASP A 100 -24.65 1.71 8.94
C ASP A 100 -24.03 0.61 8.06
N LEU A 101 -23.37 1.01 6.97
CA LEU A 101 -22.62 0.09 6.11
C LEU A 101 -21.39 -0.47 6.83
N PHE A 102 -20.68 0.36 7.58
CA PHE A 102 -19.52 -0.08 8.37
C PHE A 102 -19.90 -1.21 9.34
N TYR A 103 -20.92 -1.02 10.16
CA TYR A 103 -21.35 -2.06 11.11
C TYR A 103 -21.87 -3.33 10.41
N ARG A 104 -22.44 -3.21 9.23
CA ARG A 104 -22.93 -4.37 8.49
C ARG A 104 -21.81 -5.18 7.84
N LEU A 105 -20.72 -4.54 7.45
CA LEU A 105 -19.53 -5.19 6.91
C LEU A 105 -18.60 -5.72 8.01
N ASN A 106 -18.46 -4.99 9.11
CA ASN A 106 -17.50 -5.27 10.19
C ASN A 106 -18.01 -6.33 11.19
N VAL A 107 -18.52 -7.45 10.68
CA VAL A 107 -18.93 -8.59 11.52
C VAL A 107 -17.71 -9.41 11.96
N ILE A 108 -16.75 -9.61 11.06
CA ILE A 108 -15.48 -10.27 11.35
C ILE A 108 -14.38 -9.41 10.72
N SER A 109 -13.51 -8.87 11.54
CA SER A 109 -12.37 -8.06 11.07
C SER A 109 -11.07 -8.85 11.14
N LEU A 110 -10.31 -8.80 10.05
CA LEU A 110 -8.97 -9.39 9.96
C LEU A 110 -7.98 -8.30 9.57
N THR A 111 -7.05 -8.01 10.46
CA THR A 111 -5.98 -7.07 10.19
C THR A 111 -4.74 -7.83 9.70
N LEU A 112 -4.27 -7.50 8.50
CA LEU A 112 -3.04 -8.06 7.95
C LEU A 112 -1.86 -7.18 8.38
N PRO A 113 -0.91 -7.70 9.19
CA PRO A 113 0.25 -6.93 9.58
C PRO A 113 1.12 -6.61 8.36
N PRO A 114 1.74 -5.42 8.30
CA PRO A 114 2.68 -5.07 7.26
C PRO A 114 3.94 -5.94 7.34
N LEU A 115 4.68 -6.03 6.21
CA LEU A 115 5.84 -6.93 6.11
C LEU A 115 6.94 -6.62 7.14
N ARG A 116 7.12 -5.35 7.54
CA ARG A 116 8.05 -4.93 8.60
C ARG A 116 7.74 -5.53 9.98
N GLU A 117 6.52 -5.97 10.23
CA GLU A 117 6.08 -6.60 11.48
C GLU A 117 6.17 -8.14 11.42
N ARG A 118 6.54 -8.69 10.27
CA ARG A 118 6.79 -10.12 10.04
C ARG A 118 8.06 -10.31 9.17
N PRO A 119 9.22 -9.86 9.65
CA PRO A 119 10.47 -9.89 8.89
C PRO A 119 10.90 -11.30 8.47
N GLU A 120 10.50 -12.32 9.22
CA GLU A 120 10.73 -13.75 8.92
C GLU A 120 10.09 -14.19 7.59
N ASP A 121 9.04 -13.52 7.13
CA ASP A 121 8.38 -13.84 5.85
C ASP A 121 9.13 -13.24 4.65
N THR A 122 10.00 -12.26 4.86
CA THR A 122 10.64 -11.52 3.75
C THR A 122 11.44 -12.43 2.84
N MET A 123 12.35 -13.21 3.37
CA MET A 123 13.21 -14.10 2.56
C MET A 123 12.46 -15.27 1.93
N PRO A 124 11.57 -15.99 2.65
CA PRO A 124 10.70 -16.98 2.01
C PRO A 124 9.93 -16.44 0.82
N LEU A 125 9.27 -15.28 0.98
CA LEU A 125 8.55 -14.62 -0.11
C LEU A 125 9.47 -14.20 -1.26
N ALA A 126 10.65 -13.63 -0.96
CA ALA A 126 11.61 -13.24 -1.98
C ALA A 126 12.07 -14.46 -2.81
N MET A 127 12.32 -15.59 -2.16
CA MET A 127 12.71 -16.83 -2.83
C MET A 127 11.58 -17.42 -3.69
N ASP A 128 10.34 -17.33 -3.26
CA ASP A 128 9.19 -17.77 -4.05
C ASP A 128 8.99 -16.88 -5.29
N PHE A 129 9.12 -15.56 -5.15
CA PHE A 129 9.09 -14.63 -6.28
C PHE A 129 10.27 -14.86 -7.23
N LEU A 130 11.47 -15.10 -6.70
CA LEU A 130 12.64 -15.44 -7.52
C LEU A 130 12.36 -16.67 -8.41
N ARG A 131 11.88 -17.76 -7.82
CA ARG A 131 11.53 -18.99 -8.55
C ARG A 131 10.47 -18.73 -9.61
N TYR A 132 9.42 -17.95 -9.27
CA TYR A 132 8.37 -17.59 -10.20
C TYR A 132 8.91 -16.79 -11.38
N PHE A 133 9.67 -15.73 -11.14
CA PHE A 133 10.19 -14.86 -12.20
C PHE A 133 11.31 -15.53 -13.01
N CYS A 134 12.13 -16.38 -12.42
CA CYS A 134 13.10 -17.18 -13.17
C CYS A 134 12.44 -18.10 -14.20
N ARG A 135 11.33 -18.77 -13.81
CA ARG A 135 10.56 -19.59 -14.75
C ARG A 135 9.96 -18.75 -15.88
N THR A 136 9.35 -17.61 -15.54
CA THR A 136 8.67 -16.74 -16.53
C THR A 136 9.66 -16.09 -17.49
N ASN A 137 10.87 -15.73 -17.04
CA ASN A 137 11.87 -15.03 -17.85
C ASN A 137 12.97 -15.96 -18.38
N HIS A 138 12.83 -17.28 -18.21
CA HIS A 138 13.83 -18.28 -18.65
C HIS A 138 15.24 -18.01 -18.11
N LYS A 139 15.34 -17.59 -16.85
CA LYS A 139 16.59 -17.33 -16.14
C LYS A 139 16.94 -18.48 -15.20
N SER A 140 18.24 -18.70 -14.99
CA SER A 140 18.78 -19.76 -14.13
C SER A 140 19.45 -19.19 -12.87
N ILE A 141 18.80 -18.20 -12.22
CA ILE A 141 19.32 -17.60 -11.00
C ILE A 141 18.94 -18.49 -9.81
N LEU A 142 19.93 -18.88 -9.01
CA LEU A 142 19.79 -19.86 -7.93
C LEU A 142 19.34 -19.26 -6.61
N GLY A 143 19.64 -17.96 -6.37
CA GLY A 143 19.33 -17.33 -5.07
C GLY A 143 19.85 -15.91 -4.98
N PHE A 144 19.91 -15.42 -3.76
CA PHE A 144 20.50 -14.15 -3.38
C PHE A 144 21.86 -14.41 -2.73
N ASN A 145 22.86 -13.56 -2.96
CA ASN A 145 24.10 -13.61 -2.21
C ASN A 145 23.89 -13.07 -0.78
N GLU A 146 24.90 -13.16 0.09
CA GLU A 146 24.81 -12.76 1.49
C GLU A 146 24.48 -11.27 1.63
N GLU A 147 25.11 -10.40 0.84
CA GLU A 147 24.88 -8.96 0.86
C GLU A 147 23.45 -8.59 0.46
N ALA A 148 22.92 -9.20 -0.63
CA ALA A 148 21.54 -8.98 -1.06
C ALA A 148 20.53 -9.50 -0.02
N THR A 149 20.81 -10.65 0.59
CA THR A 149 19.98 -11.23 1.65
C THR A 149 19.89 -10.31 2.87
N GLU A 150 21.03 -9.77 3.31
CA GLU A 150 21.08 -8.83 4.43
C GLU A 150 20.27 -7.56 4.14
N ARG A 151 20.39 -7.01 2.94
CA ARG A 151 19.63 -5.82 2.52
C ARG A 151 18.13 -6.06 2.48
N LEU A 152 17.71 -7.13 1.83
CA LEU A 152 16.29 -7.50 1.74
C LEU A 152 15.67 -7.71 3.13
N SER A 153 16.43 -8.31 4.06
CA SER A 153 15.97 -8.58 5.43
C SER A 153 15.87 -7.32 6.31
N ARG A 154 16.72 -6.33 6.08
CA ARG A 154 16.78 -5.09 6.88
C ARG A 154 15.86 -3.98 6.37
N TYR A 155 15.43 -4.05 5.13
CA TYR A 155 14.58 -3.01 4.54
C TYR A 155 13.17 -3.06 5.11
N SER A 156 12.56 -1.90 5.32
CA SER A 156 11.27 -1.76 6.00
C SER A 156 10.04 -2.07 5.14
N TRP A 157 10.22 -2.21 3.84
CA TRP A 157 9.17 -2.56 2.86
C TRP A 157 7.91 -1.68 2.99
N PRO A 158 7.99 -0.35 2.79
CA PRO A 158 6.81 0.52 2.87
C PRO A 158 5.69 0.10 1.89
N GLY A 159 6.04 -0.41 0.70
CA GLY A 159 5.10 -1.00 -0.26
C GLY A 159 4.79 -2.48 -0.02
N ASN A 160 5.21 -3.02 1.14
CA ASN A 160 4.94 -4.39 1.57
C ASN A 160 5.32 -5.46 0.51
N VAL A 161 4.54 -6.53 0.44
CA VAL A 161 4.75 -7.66 -0.48
C VAL A 161 4.76 -7.24 -1.95
N ARG A 162 4.01 -6.18 -2.30
CA ARG A 162 3.97 -5.66 -3.68
C ARG A 162 5.32 -5.03 -4.07
N GLU A 163 5.94 -4.28 -3.19
CA GLU A 163 7.27 -3.70 -3.40
C GLU A 163 8.35 -4.79 -3.46
N LEU A 164 8.31 -5.74 -2.54
CA LEU A 164 9.21 -6.90 -2.54
C LEU A 164 9.13 -7.66 -3.87
N ARG A 165 7.92 -7.97 -4.32
CA ARG A 165 7.68 -8.66 -5.60
C ARG A 165 8.29 -7.90 -6.78
N ASN A 166 8.02 -6.60 -6.89
CA ASN A 166 8.53 -5.77 -7.98
C ASN A 166 10.07 -5.65 -7.94
N THR A 167 10.64 -5.58 -6.73
CA THR A 167 12.09 -5.58 -6.51
C THR A 167 12.74 -6.86 -7.04
N VAL A 168 12.20 -8.01 -6.66
CA VAL A 168 12.72 -9.30 -7.10
C VAL A 168 12.53 -9.49 -8.61
N GLU A 169 11.38 -9.08 -9.16
CA GLU A 169 11.13 -9.11 -10.61
C GLU A 169 12.20 -8.31 -11.38
N ARG A 170 12.45 -7.07 -10.95
CA ARG A 170 13.47 -6.21 -11.54
C ARG A 170 14.87 -6.84 -11.44
N ALA A 171 15.22 -7.38 -10.27
CA ALA A 171 16.51 -8.02 -10.05
C ALA A 171 16.70 -9.24 -10.95
N VAL A 172 15.66 -10.05 -11.18
CA VAL A 172 15.71 -11.19 -12.12
C VAL A 172 15.88 -10.71 -13.56
N ILE A 173 15.16 -9.66 -13.99
CA ILE A 173 15.27 -9.14 -15.36
C ILE A 173 16.68 -8.62 -15.65
N LEU A 174 17.24 -7.83 -14.72
CA LEU A 174 18.55 -7.19 -14.88
C LEU A 174 19.71 -8.12 -14.54
N GLY A 175 19.51 -9.08 -13.65
CA GLY A 175 20.54 -10.02 -13.20
C GLY A 175 21.09 -10.87 -14.33
N SER A 176 22.42 -10.96 -14.40
CA SER A 176 23.18 -11.79 -15.38
C SER A 176 24.02 -12.89 -14.71
N SER A 177 24.05 -12.92 -13.39
CA SER A 177 24.81 -13.85 -12.58
C SER A 177 23.96 -15.01 -12.05
N GLU A 178 24.60 -16.06 -11.55
CA GLU A 178 23.90 -17.18 -10.90
C GLU A 178 23.21 -16.80 -9.58
N GLN A 179 23.60 -15.67 -8.98
CA GLN A 179 22.99 -15.13 -7.77
C GLN A 179 22.72 -13.64 -7.94
N ILE A 180 21.60 -13.18 -7.38
CA ILE A 180 21.30 -11.76 -7.26
C ILE A 180 22.19 -11.16 -6.18
N GLY A 181 22.95 -10.16 -6.57
CA GLY A 181 23.81 -9.38 -5.68
C GLY A 181 23.22 -8.00 -5.35
N GLU A 182 23.99 -7.27 -4.52
CA GLU A 182 23.66 -5.89 -4.14
C GLU A 182 23.37 -4.98 -5.35
N LYS A 183 24.18 -5.11 -6.40
CA LYS A 183 24.10 -4.28 -7.61
C LYS A 183 22.83 -4.48 -8.44
N ASP A 184 22.19 -5.64 -8.26
CA ASP A 184 20.94 -5.99 -8.96
C ASP A 184 19.72 -5.44 -8.23
N LEU A 185 19.87 -5.00 -6.98
CA LEU A 185 18.82 -4.39 -6.18
C LEU A 185 18.72 -2.87 -6.43
N PRO A 186 17.52 -2.29 -6.31
CA PRO A 186 17.33 -0.84 -6.39
C PRO A 186 18.16 -0.09 -5.32
N GLU A 187 18.62 1.11 -5.65
CA GLU A 187 19.43 1.95 -4.75
C GLU A 187 18.74 2.30 -3.43
N ASN A 188 17.43 2.41 -3.43
CA ASN A 188 16.64 2.66 -2.22
C ASN A 188 16.58 1.47 -1.25
N ILE A 189 16.92 0.26 -1.73
CA ILE A 189 17.09 -0.95 -0.91
C ILE A 189 18.58 -1.13 -0.55
N ALA A 190 19.45 -0.32 -1.17
CA ALA A 190 20.80 -0.15 -0.68
C ALA A 190 20.76 0.19 0.81
N PRO A 191 21.73 -0.24 1.65
CA PRO A 191 21.79 0.29 2.98
C PRO A 191 21.75 1.81 2.83
N MET A 192 20.84 2.46 3.51
CA MET A 192 21.19 3.76 4.03
C MET A 192 22.59 3.53 4.61
N ALA A 193 23.61 4.11 3.99
CA ALA A 193 24.94 4.16 4.59
C ALA A 193 24.68 4.36 6.06
N SER A 194 25.01 3.35 6.87
CA SER A 194 24.55 3.21 8.24
C SER A 194 24.65 4.60 8.85
N THR A 195 23.49 5.23 9.11
CA THR A 195 23.55 6.60 9.60
C THR A 195 24.40 6.50 10.85
N PRO A 196 25.60 7.08 10.89
CA PRO A 196 26.51 6.84 11.98
C PRO A 196 25.79 6.99 13.30
N ALA A 197 25.79 5.93 14.10
CA ALA A 197 25.16 5.91 15.41
C ALA A 197 26.21 6.27 16.46
N ILE A 198 25.74 6.71 17.61
CA ILE A 198 26.62 6.95 18.76
C ILE A 198 27.32 5.63 19.12
N GLY A 199 28.65 5.63 19.09
CA GLY A 199 29.48 4.46 19.32
C GLY A 199 30.14 3.87 18.06
N ASP A 200 29.75 4.29 16.87
CA ASP A 200 30.40 3.89 15.63
C ASP A 200 31.80 4.51 15.49
N ARG A 201 32.70 3.82 14.78
CA ARG A 201 34.07 4.30 14.50
C ARG A 201 34.09 5.32 13.39
N VAL A 202 33.37 6.42 13.56
CA VAL A 202 33.32 7.55 12.62
C VAL A 202 33.75 8.85 13.31
N PRO A 203 34.22 9.87 12.55
CA PRO A 203 34.54 11.17 13.13
C PRO A 203 33.32 11.78 13.85
N LEU A 204 33.57 12.45 14.98
CA LEU A 204 32.49 13.11 15.74
C LEU A 204 31.78 14.17 14.89
N SER A 205 32.47 14.83 13.97
CA SER A 205 31.89 15.79 13.03
C SER A 205 30.78 15.18 12.16
N THR A 206 30.90 13.91 11.79
CA THR A 206 29.89 13.20 10.99
C THR A 206 28.62 12.97 11.78
N ILE A 207 28.74 12.59 13.06
CA ILE A 207 27.59 12.41 13.96
C ILE A 207 26.93 13.76 14.26
N GLU A 208 27.73 14.79 14.49
CA GLU A 208 27.27 16.15 14.73
C GLU A 208 26.49 16.70 13.52
N GLU A 209 27.02 16.57 12.32
CA GLU A 209 26.34 16.99 11.09
C GLU A 209 24.96 16.31 10.95
N LEU A 210 24.91 14.99 11.12
CA LEU A 210 23.67 14.23 11.02
C LEU A 210 22.65 14.62 12.08
N HIS A 211 23.12 14.87 13.31
CA HIS A 211 22.25 15.30 14.39
C HIS A 211 21.67 16.69 14.11
N ILE A 212 22.49 17.63 13.66
CA ILE A 212 22.05 18.98 13.27
C ILE A 212 21.03 18.90 12.12
N ARG A 213 21.26 18.11 11.07
CA ARG A 213 20.32 17.93 9.95
C ARG A 213 18.96 17.41 10.43
N ARG A 214 18.95 16.42 11.32
CA ARG A 214 17.70 15.84 11.86
C ARG A 214 16.92 16.82 12.72
N VAL A 215 17.61 17.57 13.58
CA VAL A 215 16.96 18.58 14.42
C VAL A 215 16.38 19.70 13.58
N LEU A 216 17.12 20.20 12.58
CA LEU A 216 16.64 21.23 11.66
C LEU A 216 15.43 20.79 10.82
N ALA A 217 15.35 19.51 10.45
CA ALA A 217 14.23 18.98 9.67
C ALA A 217 12.92 18.90 10.49
N ASN A 218 13.03 18.87 11.83
CA ASN A 218 11.86 18.71 12.74
C ASN A 218 11.55 19.98 13.55
N ALA A 219 12.41 21.01 13.54
CA ALA A 219 12.21 22.22 14.29
C ALA A 219 11.41 23.27 13.48
N ALA A 220 10.48 23.95 14.12
CA ALA A 220 9.69 25.01 13.49
C ALA A 220 10.49 26.32 13.26
N SER A 221 11.62 26.50 13.96
CA SER A 221 12.48 27.67 13.84
C SER A 221 13.94 27.37 14.15
N LEU A 222 14.86 28.25 13.68
CA LEU A 222 16.28 28.15 14.00
C LEU A 222 16.56 28.33 15.49
N GLN A 223 15.75 29.10 16.20
CA GLN A 223 15.88 29.27 17.65
C GLN A 223 15.55 27.98 18.37
N GLU A 224 14.45 27.37 18.04
CA GLU A 224 14.06 26.06 18.59
C GLU A 224 15.11 24.99 18.32
N ALA A 225 15.64 24.94 17.11
CA ALA A 225 16.73 24.02 16.77
C ALA A 225 17.98 24.23 17.62
N ALA A 226 18.36 25.48 17.87
CA ALA A 226 19.50 25.83 18.73
C ALA A 226 19.26 25.39 20.18
N ASP A 227 18.05 25.63 20.69
CA ASP A 227 17.66 25.24 22.05
C ASP A 227 17.69 23.71 22.24
N VAL A 228 17.16 22.96 21.27
CA VAL A 228 17.19 21.47 21.28
C VAL A 228 18.62 20.95 21.20
N LEU A 229 19.50 21.59 20.40
CA LEU A 229 20.90 21.20 20.27
C LEU A 229 21.76 21.64 21.48
N GLY A 230 21.25 22.47 22.38
CA GLY A 230 21.98 23.01 23.51
C GLY A 230 23.11 23.95 23.14
N ILE A 231 23.04 24.65 22.00
CA ILE A 231 24.01 25.60 21.48
C ILE A 231 23.36 26.95 21.15
N ASP A 232 24.17 28.03 21.11
CA ASP A 232 23.65 29.33 20.68
C ASP A 232 23.41 29.37 19.15
N GLN A 233 22.50 30.25 18.74
CA GLN A 233 22.08 30.38 17.35
C GLN A 233 23.23 30.76 16.39
N ALA A 234 24.22 31.53 16.86
CA ALA A 234 25.40 31.92 16.06
C ALA A 234 26.32 30.70 15.83
N THR A 235 26.43 29.82 16.82
CA THR A 235 27.16 28.55 16.69
C THR A 235 26.46 27.61 15.73
N LEU A 236 25.12 27.48 15.81
CA LEU A 236 24.34 26.70 14.85
C LEU A 236 24.48 27.22 13.42
N TRP A 237 24.45 28.55 13.22
CA TRP A 237 24.70 29.16 11.91
C TRP A 237 26.08 28.85 11.34
N ARG A 238 27.15 28.94 12.16
CA ARG A 238 28.49 28.57 11.76
C ARG A 238 28.62 27.11 11.36
N ARG A 239 28.02 26.20 12.14
CA ARG A 239 28.03 24.76 11.85
C ARG A 239 27.27 24.44 10.56
N ARG A 240 26.10 25.04 10.36
CA ARG A 240 25.34 24.90 9.10
C ARG A 240 26.19 25.29 7.90
N LYS A 241 26.85 26.46 7.96
CA LYS A 241 27.71 26.92 6.87
C LYS A 241 28.90 25.97 6.62
N ALA A 242 29.47 25.42 7.68
CA ALA A 242 30.63 24.49 7.58
C ALA A 242 30.20 23.14 6.94
N TYR A 243 28.98 22.69 7.18
CA TYR A 243 28.44 21.41 6.66
C TYR A 243 27.62 21.57 5.36
N GLY A 244 27.50 22.78 4.84
CA GLY A 244 26.73 23.04 3.61
C GLY A 244 25.24 22.79 3.74
N ILE A 245 24.65 23.03 4.93
CA ILE A 245 23.22 22.79 5.25
C ILE A 245 22.46 24.12 5.22
#